data_a95545274ef74d4f9506fb294e534cfc
#
_entry.id   a95545274ef74d4f9506fb294e534cfc
#
_cell.length_a   1.000
_cell.length_b   1.000
_cell.length_c   1.000
_cell.angle_alpha   90.00
_cell.angle_beta   90.00
_cell.angle_gamma   90.00
#
_symmetry.space_group_name_H-M   'P 1'
#
loop_
_entity.id
_entity.type
_entity.pdbx_description
1 polymer ?
#
loop_
_entity_poly.entity_id
_entity_poly.type
_entity_poly.pdbx_seq_one_letter_code
_entity_poly.pdbx_strand_id
1 'polypeptide(L)'
;MRNRVTLRFQWILPILAIAAGWMMPAAASAQTACSPTINSCGCTIVKPGSYKIGLAINSTQGLTPAGACIEIAASFVILDAGKKTVTGPGGATPTGIGMWVHHPFRSIFLEGRGTVISGWDVGLLIQGRQVVADDFTASTNGTAGVELNNAEDVELTSQTASSNLNYGIWVKQTSSSDITNSKVLTNGNIGLYVGCSDIGPVSSGCPGVGPSPGNYIFTGSIAGNTNYGVALDIGAKTSIVTNQTLGGGTHNSKNDLFDANSSCGSNKWFANDSTATNNQAGGCIK
;
A
#
# COMPACT_ATOMS: atom_id res chain seq x y z
N MET A 1 -15.99 27.84 -82.81
CA MET A 1 -14.60 28.02 -82.35
C MET A 1 -14.46 27.46 -80.97
N ARG A 2 -13.79 26.30 -80.83
CA ARG A 2 -13.61 25.61 -79.56
C ARG A 2 -12.14 25.77 -79.16
N ASN A 3 -11.85 26.57 -78.12
CA ASN A 3 -10.52 26.64 -77.52
C ASN A 3 -10.34 25.46 -76.52
N ARG A 4 -9.35 24.62 -76.83
CA ARG A 4 -8.87 23.60 -75.91
C ARG A 4 -7.76 24.16 -75.04
N VAL A 5 -7.96 24.26 -73.74
CA VAL A 5 -6.91 24.57 -72.75
C VAL A 5 -6.28 23.24 -72.33
N THR A 6 -5.00 23.11 -72.65
CA THR A 6 -4.19 21.93 -72.29
C THR A 6 -3.53 22.20 -70.91
N LEU A 7 -4.02 21.61 -69.87
CA LEU A 7 -3.40 21.65 -68.56
C LEU A 7 -2.23 20.65 -68.51
N ARG A 8 -1.01 21.13 -68.38
CA ARG A 8 0.18 20.32 -68.09
C ARG A 8 0.25 20.11 -66.58
N PHE A 9 0.02 18.89 -66.12
CA PHE A 9 0.32 18.46 -64.75
C PHE A 9 1.83 18.23 -64.63
N GLN A 10 2.54 19.13 -63.91
CA GLN A 10 3.89 18.86 -63.44
C GLN A 10 3.78 18.04 -62.12
N TRP A 11 4.25 16.81 -62.19
CA TRP A 11 4.40 15.94 -61.02
C TRP A 11 5.63 16.42 -60.24
N ILE A 12 5.40 17.10 -59.09
CA ILE A 12 6.42 17.35 -58.08
C ILE A 12 6.34 16.17 -57.10
N LEU A 13 7.28 15.25 -57.19
CA LEU A 13 7.49 14.19 -56.22
C LEU A 13 8.14 14.80 -54.96
N PRO A 14 7.50 14.78 -53.77
CA PRO A 14 8.21 15.07 -52.56
C PRO A 14 9.05 13.86 -52.18
N ILE A 15 10.35 14.02 -52.10
CA ILE A 15 11.29 13.07 -51.52
C ILE A 15 11.02 13.05 -50.01
N LEU A 16 10.27 12.05 -49.54
CA LEU A 16 10.12 11.78 -48.12
C LEU A 16 11.42 11.13 -47.63
N ALA A 17 12.29 11.93 -47.04
CA ALA A 17 13.44 11.43 -46.28
C ALA A 17 12.90 10.76 -45.00
N ILE A 18 12.78 9.44 -45.01
CA ILE A 18 12.49 8.63 -43.84
C ILE A 18 13.77 8.64 -42.99
N ALA A 19 13.80 9.55 -42.01
CA ALA A 19 14.75 9.46 -40.91
C ALA A 19 14.33 8.24 -40.06
N ALA A 20 14.88 7.08 -40.37
CA ALA A 20 14.83 5.90 -39.50
C ALA A 20 15.67 6.23 -38.26
N GLY A 21 15.03 6.91 -37.31
CA GLY A 21 15.55 7.02 -35.95
C GLY A 21 15.64 5.62 -35.40
N TRP A 22 16.84 5.15 -35.22
CA TRP A 22 17.11 3.91 -34.47
C TRP A 22 16.66 4.13 -33.06
N MET A 23 15.41 3.77 -32.74
CA MET A 23 14.98 3.56 -31.36
C MET A 23 15.80 2.37 -30.85
N MET A 24 16.95 2.66 -30.26
CA MET A 24 17.61 1.66 -29.42
C MET A 24 16.59 1.29 -28.35
N PRO A 25 16.19 0.01 -28.23
CA PRO A 25 15.38 -0.41 -27.09
C PRO A 25 16.18 -0.02 -25.85
N ALA A 26 15.60 0.79 -24.98
CA ALA A 26 16.17 1.05 -23.67
C ALA A 26 16.49 -0.33 -23.08
N ALA A 27 17.75 -0.57 -22.77
CA ALA A 27 18.18 -1.81 -22.17
C ALA A 27 17.35 -1.96 -20.88
N ALA A 28 16.39 -2.90 -20.88
CA ALA A 28 15.66 -3.23 -19.68
C ALA A 28 16.71 -3.65 -18.65
N SER A 29 16.85 -2.87 -17.59
CA SER A 29 17.81 -3.20 -16.52
C SER A 29 17.44 -4.60 -16.03
N ALA A 30 18.38 -5.53 -16.14
CA ALA A 30 18.14 -6.91 -15.77
C ALA A 30 17.80 -6.95 -14.27
N GLN A 31 16.61 -7.43 -13.96
CA GLN A 31 16.14 -7.58 -12.59
C GLN A 31 17.05 -8.57 -11.86
N THR A 32 17.69 -8.12 -10.79
CA THR A 32 18.59 -8.97 -10.00
C THR A 32 17.77 -9.89 -9.12
N ALA A 33 17.91 -11.20 -9.31
CA ALA A 33 17.23 -12.17 -8.45
C ALA A 33 17.84 -12.15 -7.04
N CYS A 34 16.98 -12.20 -6.00
CA CYS A 34 17.45 -12.34 -4.63
C CYS A 34 18.10 -13.69 -4.40
N SER A 35 19.21 -13.69 -3.66
CA SER A 35 19.74 -14.92 -3.05
C SER A 35 18.87 -15.35 -1.85
N PRO A 36 18.94 -16.63 -1.41
CA PRO A 36 18.23 -17.08 -0.22
C PRO A 36 18.56 -16.30 1.06
N THR A 37 19.75 -15.70 1.13
CA THR A 37 20.11 -14.71 2.15
C THR A 37 20.25 -13.35 1.48
N ILE A 38 19.34 -12.43 1.81
CA ILE A 38 19.25 -11.09 1.24
C ILE A 38 20.11 -10.15 2.11
N ASN A 39 21.15 -9.56 1.52
CA ASN A 39 22.07 -8.67 2.20
C ASN A 39 22.11 -7.26 1.59
N SER A 40 21.29 -6.99 0.57
CA SER A 40 21.23 -5.70 -0.09
C SER A 40 19.84 -5.45 -0.66
N CYS A 41 19.46 -4.17 -0.80
CA CYS A 41 18.31 -3.75 -1.58
C CYS A 41 18.50 -4.03 -3.10
N GLY A 42 17.43 -3.89 -3.87
CA GLY A 42 17.44 -3.94 -5.33
C GLY A 42 17.32 -5.33 -5.93
N CYS A 43 16.80 -6.31 -5.19
CA CYS A 43 16.59 -7.65 -5.72
C CYS A 43 15.13 -8.09 -5.72
N THR A 44 14.80 -9.06 -6.56
CA THR A 44 13.47 -9.65 -6.71
C THR A 44 13.49 -11.14 -6.40
N ILE A 45 12.61 -11.58 -5.54
CA ILE A 45 12.35 -13.01 -5.30
C ILE A 45 11.49 -13.52 -6.45
N VAL A 46 12.08 -14.28 -7.35
CA VAL A 46 11.44 -14.81 -8.57
C VAL A 46 11.18 -16.32 -8.53
N LYS A 47 11.48 -16.98 -7.41
CA LYS A 47 11.29 -18.42 -7.24
C LYS A 47 10.62 -18.72 -5.90
N PRO A 48 9.78 -19.77 -5.83
CA PRO A 48 9.31 -20.32 -4.56
C PRO A 48 10.49 -20.68 -3.64
N GLY A 49 10.25 -20.60 -2.33
CA GLY A 49 11.26 -21.03 -1.37
C GLY A 49 11.35 -20.17 -0.12
N SER A 50 12.32 -20.49 0.72
CA SER A 50 12.60 -19.78 1.95
C SER A 50 13.77 -18.82 1.77
N TYR A 51 13.54 -17.58 2.21
CA TYR A 51 14.50 -16.48 2.15
C TYR A 51 14.64 -15.86 3.53
N LYS A 52 15.77 -15.23 3.78
CA LYS A 52 15.99 -14.46 5.01
C LYS A 52 16.73 -13.16 4.73
N ILE A 53 16.45 -12.13 5.49
CA ILE A 53 17.28 -10.91 5.50
C ILE A 53 18.47 -11.17 6.44
N GLY A 54 19.66 -11.22 5.88
CA GLY A 54 20.89 -11.54 6.63
C GLY A 54 21.44 -10.35 7.41
N LEU A 55 21.40 -9.16 6.82
CA LEU A 55 21.92 -7.90 7.38
C LEU A 55 20.85 -6.80 7.33
N ALA A 56 21.09 -5.71 8.06
CA ALA A 56 20.35 -4.47 7.83
C ALA A 56 20.65 -3.96 6.41
N ILE A 57 19.60 -3.58 5.69
CA ILE A 57 19.69 -3.14 4.29
C ILE A 57 19.12 -1.73 4.13
N ASN A 58 19.61 -1.01 3.14
CA ASN A 58 19.16 0.37 2.89
C ASN A 58 19.12 0.72 1.39
N SER A 59 18.44 1.81 1.06
CA SER A 59 18.21 2.26 -0.32
C SER A 59 19.49 2.63 -1.08
N THR A 60 20.60 2.93 -0.41
CA THR A 60 21.87 3.27 -1.07
C THR A 60 22.51 2.06 -1.77
N GLN A 61 22.04 0.85 -1.46
CA GLN A 61 22.51 -0.40 -2.07
C GLN A 61 21.85 -0.67 -3.43
N GLY A 62 20.90 0.16 -3.85
CA GLY A 62 20.14 0.05 -5.08
C GLY A 62 18.68 -0.29 -4.85
N LEU A 63 17.87 -0.13 -5.90
CA LEU A 63 16.45 -0.49 -5.91
C LEU A 63 16.18 -1.40 -7.10
N THR A 64 15.08 -2.15 -7.05
CA THR A 64 14.58 -2.86 -8.24
C THR A 64 14.15 -1.84 -9.31
N PRO A 65 14.01 -2.23 -10.57
CA PRO A 65 13.49 -1.35 -11.63
C PRO A 65 12.10 -0.74 -11.29
N ALA A 66 11.35 -1.42 -10.44
CA ALA A 66 10.05 -0.95 -9.96
C ALA A 66 10.14 -0.01 -8.74
N GLY A 67 11.34 0.27 -8.23
CA GLY A 67 11.56 1.20 -7.12
C GLY A 67 11.43 0.58 -5.75
N ALA A 68 11.51 -0.74 -5.61
CA ALA A 68 11.45 -1.44 -4.33
C ALA A 68 12.84 -1.87 -3.83
N CYS A 69 12.99 -1.96 -2.51
CA CYS A 69 14.19 -2.56 -1.92
C CYS A 69 14.16 -4.09 -2.07
N ILE A 70 13.08 -4.73 -1.66
CA ILE A 70 12.82 -6.16 -1.88
C ILE A 70 11.49 -6.29 -2.60
N GLU A 71 11.50 -6.99 -3.71
CA GLU A 71 10.32 -7.29 -4.51
C GLU A 71 10.03 -8.79 -4.47
N ILE A 72 8.79 -9.19 -4.21
CA ILE A 72 8.36 -10.58 -4.16
C ILE A 72 7.44 -10.83 -5.35
N ALA A 73 8.00 -11.47 -6.38
CA ALA A 73 7.35 -11.81 -7.64
C ALA A 73 7.34 -13.34 -7.85
N ALA A 74 7.04 -14.08 -6.80
CA ALA A 74 6.84 -15.52 -6.82
C ALA A 74 5.79 -15.93 -5.80
N SER A 75 5.08 -17.02 -6.07
CA SER A 75 4.20 -17.67 -5.10
C SER A 75 4.98 -18.65 -4.22
N PHE A 76 4.39 -19.04 -3.09
CA PHE A 76 4.98 -20.00 -2.14
C PHE A 76 6.34 -19.54 -1.61
N VAL A 77 6.39 -18.28 -1.17
CA VAL A 77 7.57 -17.65 -0.58
C VAL A 77 7.41 -17.56 0.94
N ILE A 78 8.45 -17.90 1.65
CA ILE A 78 8.61 -17.62 3.08
C ILE A 78 9.80 -16.66 3.21
N LEU A 79 9.56 -15.48 3.79
CA LEU A 79 10.61 -14.49 4.07
C LEU A 79 10.71 -14.24 5.56
N ASP A 80 11.82 -14.68 6.17
CA ASP A 80 12.20 -14.33 7.54
C ASP A 80 13.04 -13.04 7.52
N ALA A 81 12.47 -11.95 8.02
CA ALA A 81 13.17 -10.67 8.08
C ALA A 81 14.03 -10.48 9.34
N GLY A 82 13.89 -11.33 10.37
CA GLY A 82 14.87 -11.58 11.43
C GLY A 82 15.27 -10.37 12.27
N LYS A 83 14.35 -9.45 12.62
CA LYS A 83 14.64 -8.21 13.38
C LYS A 83 15.64 -7.28 12.69
N LYS A 84 15.67 -7.25 11.38
CA LYS A 84 16.56 -6.37 10.64
C LYS A 84 15.89 -5.01 10.36
N THR A 85 16.67 -4.08 9.83
CA THR A 85 16.13 -2.82 9.33
C THR A 85 16.17 -2.80 7.80
N VAL A 86 15.10 -2.25 7.21
CA VAL A 86 14.96 -1.96 5.79
C VAL A 86 14.75 -0.46 5.66
N THR A 87 15.84 0.29 5.42
CA THR A 87 15.83 1.75 5.49
C THR A 87 15.80 2.39 4.12
N GLY A 88 14.83 3.24 3.89
CA GLY A 88 14.63 4.02 2.68
C GLY A 88 15.52 5.27 2.59
N PRO A 89 15.34 6.08 1.55
CA PRO A 89 16.09 7.32 1.37
C PRO A 89 15.76 8.38 2.41
N GLY A 90 14.60 8.27 3.07
CA GLY A 90 14.16 9.25 4.06
C GLY A 90 13.81 10.62 3.45
N GLY A 91 13.80 11.66 4.31
CA GLY A 91 13.51 13.03 3.91
C GLY A 91 12.04 13.42 4.07
N ALA A 92 11.72 14.66 3.66
CA ALA A 92 10.37 15.23 3.78
C ALA A 92 9.36 14.58 2.80
N THR A 93 9.85 14.05 1.70
CA THR A 93 9.08 13.32 0.68
C THR A 93 9.79 12.01 0.38
N PRO A 94 9.65 10.98 1.23
CA PRO A 94 10.27 9.69 0.99
C PRO A 94 9.80 9.09 -0.34
N THR A 95 10.64 8.31 -0.99
CA THR A 95 10.32 7.68 -2.27
C THR A 95 10.60 6.18 -2.23
N GLY A 96 9.99 5.44 -3.16
CA GLY A 96 10.18 4.01 -3.30
C GLY A 96 9.43 3.18 -2.25
N ILE A 97 9.60 1.88 -2.34
CA ILE A 97 8.89 0.89 -1.53
C ILE A 97 9.91 0.04 -0.76
N GLY A 98 9.69 -0.14 0.54
CA GLY A 98 10.57 -0.98 1.35
C GLY A 98 10.49 -2.44 0.94
N MET A 99 9.31 -3.03 1.04
CA MET A 99 9.04 -4.40 0.62
C MET A 99 7.75 -4.43 -0.20
N TRP A 100 7.75 -5.14 -1.32
CA TRP A 100 6.61 -5.21 -2.23
C TRP A 100 6.26 -6.65 -2.60
N VAL A 101 5.03 -7.06 -2.27
CA VAL A 101 4.42 -8.32 -2.72
C VAL A 101 3.56 -8.03 -3.93
N HIS A 102 3.93 -8.56 -5.08
CA HIS A 102 3.25 -8.32 -6.35
C HIS A 102 1.98 -9.17 -6.55
N HIS A 103 0.99 -8.61 -7.24
CA HIS A 103 -0.07 -9.36 -7.90
C HIS A 103 0.47 -10.06 -9.17
N PRO A 104 0.08 -11.29 -9.52
CA PRO A 104 -0.95 -12.13 -8.88
C PRO A 104 -0.41 -13.21 -7.93
N PHE A 105 0.75 -13.01 -7.34
CA PHE A 105 1.40 -14.02 -6.51
C PHE A 105 0.65 -14.29 -5.21
N ARG A 106 0.76 -15.52 -4.70
CA ARG A 106 -0.03 -16.01 -3.58
C ARG A 106 0.73 -16.97 -2.67
N SER A 107 0.13 -17.25 -1.51
CA SER A 107 0.70 -18.16 -0.51
C SER A 107 2.09 -17.69 -0.07
N ILE A 108 2.13 -16.44 0.43
CA ILE A 108 3.36 -15.77 0.84
C ILE A 108 3.29 -15.55 2.35
N PHE A 109 4.34 -15.92 3.04
CA PHE A 109 4.48 -15.71 4.47
C PHE A 109 5.68 -14.80 4.76
N LEU A 110 5.41 -13.66 5.39
CA LEU A 110 6.39 -12.67 5.79
C LEU A 110 6.48 -12.64 7.31
N GLU A 111 7.61 -13.05 7.87
CA GLU A 111 7.87 -13.06 9.29
C GLU A 111 8.81 -11.91 9.66
N GLY A 112 8.27 -10.87 10.27
CA GLY A 112 9.02 -9.65 10.63
C GLY A 112 9.88 -9.81 11.87
N ARG A 113 9.36 -10.46 12.91
CA ARG A 113 10.02 -10.59 14.23
C ARG A 113 10.46 -9.24 14.79
N GLY A 114 9.68 -8.17 14.58
CA GLY A 114 10.06 -6.80 14.93
C GLY A 114 10.98 -6.11 13.94
N THR A 115 11.04 -6.56 12.70
CA THR A 115 11.75 -5.86 11.60
C THR A 115 11.19 -4.47 11.41
N VAL A 116 12.10 -3.48 11.29
CA VAL A 116 11.74 -2.07 11.06
C VAL A 116 11.90 -1.73 9.59
N ILE A 117 10.81 -1.22 8.99
CA ILE A 117 10.79 -0.70 7.61
C ILE A 117 10.51 0.80 7.70
N SER A 118 11.45 1.64 7.28
CA SER A 118 11.35 3.08 7.52
C SER A 118 11.96 3.94 6.42
N GLY A 119 11.44 5.17 6.27
CA GLY A 119 12.00 6.17 5.35
C GLY A 119 11.65 5.91 3.87
N TRP A 120 10.63 5.15 3.57
CA TRP A 120 10.10 4.86 2.24
C TRP A 120 8.85 5.70 1.96
N ASP A 121 8.39 5.76 0.71
CA ASP A 121 7.04 6.25 0.45
C ASP A 121 6.00 5.27 1.01
N VAL A 122 6.13 3.98 0.71
CA VAL A 122 5.37 2.91 1.35
C VAL A 122 6.33 1.91 1.99
N GLY A 123 6.14 1.63 3.28
CA GLY A 123 6.99 0.68 3.98
C GLY A 123 6.81 -0.74 3.45
N LEU A 124 5.61 -1.29 3.57
CA LEU A 124 5.22 -2.62 3.10
C LEU A 124 4.00 -2.49 2.18
N LEU A 125 4.17 -2.79 0.89
CA LEU A 125 3.09 -2.84 -0.11
C LEU A 125 2.71 -4.30 -0.41
N ILE A 126 1.44 -4.65 -0.22
CA ILE A 126 0.91 -5.99 -0.52
C ILE A 126 -0.16 -5.88 -1.58
N GLN A 127 0.09 -6.51 -2.72
CA GLN A 127 -0.85 -6.65 -3.83
C GLN A 127 -1.16 -8.12 -4.14
N GLY A 128 -0.64 -9.03 -3.34
CA GLY A 128 -0.79 -10.47 -3.51
C GLY A 128 -2.10 -11.01 -2.92
N ARG A 129 -2.24 -12.33 -3.02
CA ARG A 129 -3.35 -13.08 -2.44
C ARG A 129 -2.82 -14.09 -1.43
N GLN A 130 -3.62 -14.38 -0.38
CA GLN A 130 -3.21 -15.33 0.65
C GLN A 130 -1.82 -14.98 1.22
N VAL A 131 -1.69 -13.75 1.66
CA VAL A 131 -0.45 -13.22 2.24
C VAL A 131 -0.62 -13.11 3.74
N VAL A 132 0.30 -13.69 4.48
CA VAL A 132 0.42 -13.49 5.92
C VAL A 132 1.65 -12.62 6.18
N ALA A 133 1.47 -11.50 6.89
CA ALA A 133 2.57 -10.65 7.34
C ALA A 133 2.45 -10.45 8.86
N ASP A 134 3.47 -10.89 9.57
CA ASP A 134 3.49 -10.88 11.04
C ASP A 134 4.67 -10.08 11.59
N ASP A 135 4.38 -9.26 12.61
CA ASP A 135 5.33 -8.55 13.49
C ASP A 135 6.34 -7.65 12.75
N PHE A 136 5.83 -6.75 11.89
CA PHE A 136 6.61 -5.66 11.31
C PHE A 136 6.36 -4.33 12.01
N THR A 137 7.39 -3.51 12.07
CA THR A 137 7.28 -2.09 12.43
C THR A 137 7.51 -1.24 11.19
N ALA A 138 6.46 -0.59 10.69
CA ALA A 138 6.52 0.33 9.56
C ALA A 138 6.40 1.77 10.06
N SER A 139 7.52 2.52 10.05
CA SER A 139 7.56 3.83 10.68
C SER A 139 8.24 4.90 9.81
N THR A 140 7.83 6.15 9.97
CA THR A 140 8.42 7.30 9.26
C THR A 140 8.43 7.14 7.73
N ASN A 141 7.41 6.48 7.19
CA ASN A 141 7.20 6.38 5.75
C ASN A 141 6.30 7.51 5.24
N GLY A 142 6.27 7.76 3.95
CA GLY A 142 5.51 8.85 3.32
C GLY A 142 4.01 8.58 3.25
N THR A 143 3.58 7.86 2.24
CA THR A 143 2.16 7.60 1.99
C THR A 143 1.57 6.64 3.03
N ALA A 144 2.22 5.52 3.30
CA ALA A 144 1.73 4.54 4.27
C ALA A 144 2.83 3.73 4.95
N GLY A 145 2.61 3.33 6.18
CA GLY A 145 3.42 2.30 6.81
C GLY A 145 3.22 0.96 6.13
N VAL A 146 1.97 0.50 6.09
CA VAL A 146 1.53 -0.70 5.38
C VAL A 146 0.41 -0.34 4.41
N GLU A 147 0.49 -0.75 3.16
CA GLU A 147 -0.56 -0.59 2.15
C GLU A 147 -0.97 -1.96 1.60
N LEU A 148 -2.26 -2.27 1.71
CA LEU A 148 -2.90 -3.36 0.98
C LEU A 148 -3.58 -2.74 -0.24
N ASN A 149 -3.18 -3.12 -1.45
CA ASN A 149 -3.70 -2.51 -2.67
C ASN A 149 -4.05 -3.57 -3.71
N ASN A 150 -5.34 -3.71 -4.01
CA ASN A 150 -5.84 -4.76 -4.90
C ASN A 150 -5.42 -6.17 -4.42
N ALA A 151 -5.42 -6.36 -3.12
CA ALA A 151 -5.07 -7.61 -2.46
C ALA A 151 -6.32 -8.39 -2.06
N GLU A 152 -6.15 -9.67 -1.75
CA GLU A 152 -7.24 -10.54 -1.33
C GLU A 152 -6.74 -11.57 -0.32
N ASP A 153 -7.52 -11.80 0.73
CA ASP A 153 -7.22 -12.83 1.73
C ASP A 153 -5.84 -12.59 2.38
N VAL A 154 -5.67 -11.38 2.94
CA VAL A 154 -4.43 -10.96 3.60
C VAL A 154 -4.61 -10.96 5.11
N GLU A 155 -3.69 -11.57 5.82
CA GLU A 155 -3.61 -11.52 7.28
C GLU A 155 -2.44 -10.64 7.72
N LEU A 156 -2.76 -9.52 8.39
CA LEU A 156 -1.78 -8.67 9.07
C LEU A 156 -1.89 -8.89 10.57
N THR A 157 -0.84 -9.44 11.18
CA THR A 157 -0.82 -9.71 12.62
C THR A 157 0.31 -8.93 13.30
N SER A 158 0.02 -8.37 14.47
CA SER A 158 1.04 -7.71 15.33
C SER A 158 1.81 -6.57 14.66
N GLN A 159 1.20 -5.88 13.70
CA GLN A 159 1.86 -4.76 13.03
C GLN A 159 2.01 -3.55 13.96
N THR A 160 3.13 -2.86 13.85
CA THR A 160 3.27 -1.50 14.41
C THR A 160 3.45 -0.51 13.26
N ALA A 161 2.47 0.36 13.05
CA ALA A 161 2.51 1.40 12.01
C ALA A 161 2.49 2.77 12.69
N SER A 162 3.63 3.47 12.72
CA SER A 162 3.75 4.69 13.50
C SER A 162 4.52 5.82 12.82
N SER A 163 4.12 7.04 13.11
CA SER A 163 4.81 8.25 12.64
C SER A 163 4.97 8.33 11.12
N ASN A 164 4.10 7.68 10.36
CA ASN A 164 4.06 7.81 8.91
C ASN A 164 3.41 9.15 8.54
N LEU A 165 3.82 9.77 7.42
CA LEU A 165 3.36 11.12 7.07
C LEU A 165 1.86 11.18 6.76
N ASN A 166 1.28 10.09 6.21
CA ASN A 166 -0.15 10.00 5.96
C ASN A 166 -0.82 8.88 6.75
N TYR A 167 -0.76 7.65 6.28
CA TYR A 167 -1.51 6.53 6.83
C TYR A 167 -0.61 5.58 7.62
N GLY A 168 -1.14 5.06 8.72
CA GLY A 168 -0.50 3.94 9.39
C GLY A 168 -0.67 2.66 8.57
N ILE A 169 -1.92 2.21 8.43
CA ILE A 169 -2.32 1.07 7.57
C ILE A 169 -3.38 1.55 6.60
N TRP A 170 -3.16 1.35 5.30
CA TRP A 170 -4.10 1.70 4.25
C TRP A 170 -4.58 0.46 3.50
N VAL A 171 -5.90 0.23 3.50
CA VAL A 171 -6.57 -0.89 2.84
C VAL A 171 -7.32 -0.35 1.63
N LYS A 172 -6.76 -0.55 0.45
CA LYS A 172 -7.25 -0.01 -0.82
C LYS A 172 -7.64 -1.13 -1.77
N GLN A 173 -8.89 -1.13 -2.25
CA GLN A 173 -9.38 -2.16 -3.19
C GLN A 173 -9.12 -3.61 -2.73
N THR A 174 -9.13 -3.84 -1.45
CA THR A 174 -8.72 -5.09 -0.83
C THR A 174 -9.92 -5.76 -0.17
N SER A 175 -10.04 -7.06 -0.32
CA SER A 175 -11.17 -7.82 0.22
C SER A 175 -10.72 -8.96 1.12
N SER A 176 -11.59 -9.34 2.04
CA SER A 176 -11.42 -10.53 2.90
C SER A 176 -10.09 -10.54 3.65
N SER A 177 -9.69 -9.38 4.19
CA SER A 177 -8.42 -9.28 4.92
C SER A 177 -8.64 -9.07 6.41
N ASP A 178 -7.77 -9.69 7.19
CA ASP A 178 -7.78 -9.66 8.65
C ASP A 178 -6.60 -8.82 9.15
N ILE A 179 -6.90 -7.80 9.95
CA ILE A 179 -5.90 -6.95 10.61
C ILE A 179 -6.08 -7.12 12.12
N THR A 180 -5.12 -7.80 12.75
CA THR A 180 -5.25 -8.21 14.13
C THR A 180 -4.09 -7.75 14.99
N ASN A 181 -4.35 -7.49 16.26
CA ASN A 181 -3.34 -7.15 17.28
C ASN A 181 -2.33 -6.07 16.86
N SER A 182 -2.78 -5.07 16.08
CA SER A 182 -1.91 -4.05 15.52
C SER A 182 -1.89 -2.77 16.34
N LYS A 183 -0.73 -2.08 16.36
CA LYS A 183 -0.53 -0.78 16.97
C LYS A 183 -0.37 0.27 15.88
N VAL A 184 -1.26 1.26 15.86
CA VAL A 184 -1.28 2.28 14.81
C VAL A 184 -1.28 3.66 15.44
N LEU A 185 -0.09 4.28 15.51
CA LEU A 185 0.16 5.39 16.43
C LEU A 185 0.75 6.61 15.72
N THR A 186 0.27 7.80 16.07
CA THR A 186 0.90 9.08 15.72
C THR A 186 1.16 9.29 14.22
N ASN A 187 0.29 8.78 13.35
CA ASN A 187 0.41 9.01 11.92
C ASN A 187 -0.16 10.40 11.54
N GLY A 188 0.40 11.00 10.48
CA GLY A 188 0.12 12.38 10.10
C GLY A 188 -1.30 12.63 9.54
N ASN A 189 -2.07 11.59 9.25
CA ASN A 189 -3.46 11.70 8.83
C ASN A 189 -4.34 10.67 9.56
N ILE A 190 -4.45 9.47 9.04
CA ILE A 190 -5.36 8.43 9.55
C ILE A 190 -4.54 7.24 10.06
N GLY A 191 -4.93 6.69 11.20
CA GLY A 191 -4.31 5.48 11.70
C GLY A 191 -4.55 4.31 10.77
N LEU A 192 -5.78 3.83 10.68
CA LEU A 192 -6.19 2.77 9.79
C LEU A 192 -7.28 3.27 8.85
N TYR A 193 -7.04 3.19 7.56
CA TYR A 193 -7.97 3.65 6.53
C TYR A 193 -8.38 2.53 5.59
N VAL A 194 -9.68 2.29 5.47
CA VAL A 194 -10.25 1.38 4.47
C VAL A 194 -10.97 2.22 3.43
N GLY A 195 -10.34 2.42 2.31
CA GLY A 195 -10.85 3.31 1.26
C GLY A 195 -9.88 3.48 0.11
N CYS A 196 -10.29 4.23 -0.89
CA CYS A 196 -9.57 4.36 -2.14
C CYS A 196 -8.98 5.74 -2.40
N SER A 197 -9.28 6.73 -1.57
CA SER A 197 -8.87 8.11 -1.80
C SER A 197 -7.51 8.40 -1.17
N ASP A 198 -6.62 8.99 -1.93
CA ASP A 198 -5.31 9.44 -1.44
C ASP A 198 -5.40 10.65 -0.50
N ILE A 199 -6.58 11.26 -0.38
CA ILE A 199 -6.82 12.46 0.47
C ILE A 199 -7.66 12.18 1.72
N GLY A 200 -7.96 10.92 2.02
CA GLY A 200 -8.80 10.51 3.15
C GLY A 200 -10.25 10.22 2.76
N PRO A 201 -11.14 10.02 3.74
CA PRO A 201 -12.51 9.58 3.50
C PRO A 201 -13.27 10.56 2.60
N VAL A 202 -13.87 10.03 1.53
CA VAL A 202 -14.66 10.80 0.58
C VAL A 202 -16.13 10.40 0.64
N SER A 203 -17.02 11.39 0.53
CA SER A 203 -18.48 11.19 0.53
C SER A 203 -19.03 10.76 -0.83
N SER A 204 -18.24 10.83 -1.89
CA SER A 204 -18.68 10.57 -3.27
C SER A 204 -18.36 9.16 -3.78
N GLY A 205 -17.75 8.30 -2.94
CA GLY A 205 -17.25 6.99 -3.38
C GLY A 205 -15.97 7.11 -4.21
N CYS A 206 -15.49 5.97 -4.69
CA CYS A 206 -14.24 5.86 -5.42
C CYS A 206 -14.50 5.64 -6.91
N PRO A 207 -14.43 6.68 -7.76
CA PRO A 207 -14.66 6.52 -9.20
C PRO A 207 -13.66 5.52 -9.81
N GLY A 208 -14.17 4.47 -10.43
CA GLY A 208 -13.34 3.48 -11.13
C GLY A 208 -12.54 2.53 -10.24
N VAL A 209 -12.72 2.59 -8.93
CA VAL A 209 -12.04 1.75 -7.95
C VAL A 209 -13.03 0.80 -7.32
N GLY A 210 -12.73 -0.48 -7.30
CA GLY A 210 -13.59 -1.49 -6.67
C GLY A 210 -13.73 -1.26 -5.16
N PRO A 211 -14.82 -1.75 -4.56
CA PRO A 211 -15.00 -1.69 -3.11
C PRO A 211 -13.93 -2.49 -2.37
N SER A 212 -13.72 -2.15 -1.11
CA SER A 212 -12.89 -2.93 -0.17
C SER A 212 -13.81 -3.68 0.81
N PRO A 213 -14.50 -4.76 0.37
CA PRO A 213 -15.49 -5.44 1.19
C PRO A 213 -14.88 -6.50 2.11
N GLY A 214 -15.57 -6.77 3.22
CA GLY A 214 -15.32 -7.95 4.05
C GLY A 214 -14.01 -7.94 4.81
N ASN A 215 -13.47 -6.76 5.15
CA ASN A 215 -12.25 -6.68 5.95
C ASN A 215 -12.61 -6.77 7.46
N TYR A 216 -11.75 -7.43 8.23
CA TYR A 216 -11.90 -7.63 9.65
C TYR A 216 -10.74 -6.98 10.42
N ILE A 217 -11.08 -6.05 11.29
CA ILE A 217 -10.11 -5.28 12.09
C ILE A 217 -10.38 -5.61 13.55
N PHE A 218 -9.49 -6.38 14.15
CA PHE A 218 -9.72 -6.97 15.46
C PHE A 218 -8.53 -6.76 16.41
N THR A 219 -8.84 -6.38 17.64
CA THR A 219 -7.88 -6.23 18.72
C THR A 219 -6.64 -5.40 18.34
N GLY A 220 -6.65 -4.14 18.69
CA GLY A 220 -5.53 -3.25 18.39
C GLY A 220 -5.51 -2.01 19.26
N SER A 221 -4.48 -1.21 19.12
CA SER A 221 -4.38 0.10 19.74
C SER A 221 -4.13 1.16 18.67
N ILE A 222 -5.04 2.13 18.55
CA ILE A 222 -4.97 3.16 17.53
C ILE A 222 -5.10 4.53 18.20
N ALA A 223 -4.03 5.32 18.22
CA ALA A 223 -3.99 6.54 18.99
C ALA A 223 -3.08 7.63 18.38
N GLY A 224 -3.38 8.90 18.71
CA GLY A 224 -2.54 10.04 18.40
C GLY A 224 -2.41 10.37 16.91
N ASN A 225 -3.29 9.84 16.06
CA ASN A 225 -3.27 10.17 14.64
C ASN A 225 -3.91 11.54 14.38
N THR A 226 -3.43 12.28 13.37
CA THR A 226 -3.80 13.70 13.22
C THR A 226 -5.27 13.91 12.87
N ASN A 227 -5.92 13.00 12.17
CA ASN A 227 -7.34 13.13 11.84
C ASN A 227 -8.19 12.03 12.48
N TYR A 228 -8.10 10.81 12.01
CA TYR A 228 -8.95 9.70 12.44
C TYR A 228 -8.13 8.52 12.96
N GLY A 229 -8.68 7.82 13.93
CA GLY A 229 -8.13 6.52 14.34
C GLY A 229 -8.40 5.48 13.27
N VAL A 230 -9.66 5.09 13.11
CA VAL A 230 -10.13 4.22 12.02
C VAL A 230 -11.09 4.99 11.14
N ALA A 231 -10.91 4.95 9.83
CA ALA A 231 -11.85 5.53 8.88
C ALA A 231 -12.22 4.52 7.80
N LEU A 232 -13.52 4.40 7.55
CA LEU A 232 -14.10 3.60 6.47
C LEU A 232 -14.74 4.53 5.43
N ASP A 233 -14.37 4.37 4.18
CA ASP A 233 -14.93 5.12 3.05
C ASP A 233 -16.24 4.48 2.54
N ILE A 234 -16.97 5.16 1.66
CA ILE A 234 -18.23 4.66 1.04
C ILE A 234 -18.04 3.32 0.33
N GLY A 235 -16.85 3.01 -0.18
CA GLY A 235 -16.51 1.71 -0.77
C GLY A 235 -16.22 0.58 0.23
N ALA A 236 -15.99 0.90 1.51
CA ALA A 236 -15.70 -0.09 2.55
C ALA A 236 -17.02 -0.66 3.10
N LYS A 237 -17.52 -1.71 2.48
CA LYS A 237 -18.76 -2.38 2.88
C LYS A 237 -18.49 -3.72 3.55
N THR A 238 -19.38 -4.11 4.49
CA THR A 238 -19.29 -5.37 5.23
C THR A 238 -18.00 -5.53 6.07
N SER A 239 -17.32 -4.44 6.37
CA SER A 239 -16.17 -4.46 7.27
C SER A 239 -16.62 -4.58 8.73
N ILE A 240 -15.81 -5.27 9.53
CA ILE A 240 -16.06 -5.46 10.97
C ILE A 240 -14.90 -4.83 11.73
N VAL A 241 -15.20 -3.86 12.61
CA VAL A 241 -14.22 -3.19 13.46
C VAL A 241 -14.60 -3.47 14.91
N THR A 242 -13.73 -4.16 15.63
CA THR A 242 -14.04 -4.60 17.00
C THR A 242 -12.82 -4.68 17.91
N ASN A 243 -13.06 -4.56 19.21
CA ASN A 243 -12.04 -4.67 20.27
C ASN A 243 -10.83 -3.74 20.07
N GLN A 244 -11.04 -2.54 19.54
CA GLN A 244 -9.99 -1.55 19.42
C GLN A 244 -9.90 -0.73 20.69
N THR A 245 -8.68 -0.52 21.20
CA THR A 245 -8.41 0.52 22.19
C THR A 245 -8.03 1.79 21.44
N LEU A 246 -8.91 2.77 21.48
CA LEU A 246 -8.78 4.00 20.70
C LEU A 246 -8.43 5.16 21.63
N GLY A 247 -7.44 5.92 21.25
CA GLY A 247 -7.09 7.15 21.96
C GLY A 247 -6.24 6.96 23.21
N GLY A 248 -6.09 5.83 23.82
CA GLY A 248 -5.26 5.45 24.98
C GLY A 248 -4.38 6.53 25.65
N GLY A 249 -4.93 7.68 26.04
CA GLY A 249 -4.21 8.84 26.58
C GLY A 249 -3.80 9.90 25.56
N THR A 250 -3.79 9.59 24.26
CA THR A 250 -3.54 10.51 23.17
C THR A 250 -4.60 10.31 22.09
N HIS A 251 -5.62 11.17 22.09
CA HIS A 251 -6.74 11.05 21.16
C HIS A 251 -6.31 11.33 19.73
N ASN A 252 -7.04 10.73 18.79
CA ASN A 252 -7.01 11.15 17.39
C ASN A 252 -7.70 12.52 17.28
N SER A 253 -7.16 13.45 16.48
CA SER A 253 -7.54 14.87 16.59
C SER A 253 -8.97 15.17 16.15
N LYS A 254 -9.54 14.41 15.20
CA LYS A 254 -10.94 14.59 14.79
C LYS A 254 -11.85 13.58 15.48
N ASN A 255 -11.69 12.31 15.12
CA ASN A 255 -12.51 11.23 15.63
C ASN A 255 -11.70 9.95 15.78
N ASP A 256 -12.02 9.16 16.79
CA ASP A 256 -11.43 7.84 16.91
C ASP A 256 -11.96 6.90 15.83
N LEU A 257 -13.26 6.98 15.53
CA LEU A 257 -13.93 6.14 14.53
C LEU A 257 -14.73 7.00 13.55
N PHE A 258 -14.64 6.70 12.25
CA PHE A 258 -15.38 7.37 11.21
C PHE A 258 -15.86 6.40 10.14
N ASP A 259 -17.12 6.48 9.73
CA ASP A 259 -17.71 5.71 8.64
C ASP A 259 -18.43 6.64 7.67
N ALA A 260 -17.95 6.74 6.45
CA ALA A 260 -18.54 7.59 5.41
C ALA A 260 -19.79 6.98 4.77
N ASN A 261 -20.13 5.72 5.04
CA ASN A 261 -21.30 5.07 4.49
C ASN A 261 -22.59 5.64 5.10
N SER A 262 -23.54 6.04 4.27
CA SER A 262 -24.79 6.66 4.70
C SER A 262 -25.81 5.69 5.34
N SER A 263 -25.61 4.38 5.17
CA SER A 263 -26.51 3.35 5.72
C SER A 263 -25.80 2.52 6.78
N CYS A 264 -26.34 2.51 7.97
CA CYS A 264 -25.82 1.81 9.15
C CYS A 264 -25.74 0.28 9.03
N GLY A 265 -26.13 -0.33 7.95
CA GLY A 265 -26.07 -1.78 7.75
C GLY A 265 -24.85 -2.27 6.99
N SER A 266 -23.99 -1.36 6.52
CA SER A 266 -22.88 -1.72 5.66
C SER A 266 -21.69 -2.27 6.45
N ASN A 267 -21.40 -1.70 7.61
CA ASN A 267 -20.27 -2.08 8.46
C ASN A 267 -20.75 -2.39 9.88
N LYS A 268 -19.94 -3.15 10.60
CA LYS A 268 -20.23 -3.52 11.99
C LYS A 268 -19.16 -2.96 12.91
N TRP A 269 -19.58 -2.24 13.93
CA TRP A 269 -18.76 -1.63 14.95
C TRP A 269 -19.21 -2.12 16.32
N PHE A 270 -18.39 -2.80 17.07
CA PHE A 270 -18.74 -3.26 18.41
C PHE A 270 -17.53 -3.48 19.30
N ALA A 271 -17.75 -3.38 20.60
CA ALA A 271 -16.71 -3.58 21.62
C ALA A 271 -15.44 -2.73 21.42
N ASN A 272 -15.58 -1.52 20.84
CA ASN A 272 -14.47 -0.59 20.71
C ASN A 272 -14.45 0.33 21.94
N ASP A 273 -13.29 0.47 22.58
CA ASP A 273 -13.07 1.43 23.66
C ASP A 273 -12.60 2.76 23.06
N SER A 274 -13.51 3.69 22.92
CA SER A 274 -13.28 5.01 22.32
C SER A 274 -13.66 6.09 23.32
N THR A 275 -12.77 7.02 23.58
CA THR A 275 -12.99 8.14 24.48
C THR A 275 -13.32 9.45 23.76
N ALA A 276 -13.14 9.52 22.44
CA ALA A 276 -13.53 10.66 21.62
C ALA A 276 -14.92 10.48 21.00
N THR A 277 -15.51 11.59 20.57
CA THR A 277 -16.82 11.58 19.87
C THR A 277 -16.71 10.79 18.58
N ASN A 278 -17.48 9.72 18.51
CA ASN A 278 -17.65 8.97 17.28
C ASN A 278 -18.52 9.79 16.35
N ASN A 279 -17.98 10.12 15.19
CA ASN A 279 -18.75 10.83 14.19
C ASN A 279 -19.06 9.90 13.03
N GLN A 280 -20.35 9.73 12.81
CA GLN A 280 -20.84 9.02 11.66
C GLN A 280 -21.97 9.83 11.02
N ALA A 281 -21.96 9.88 9.69
CA ALA A 281 -23.14 10.25 8.93
C ALA A 281 -24.25 9.22 9.24
N GLY A 282 -25.10 9.48 10.25
CA GLY A 282 -26.23 8.62 10.59
C GLY A 282 -26.20 7.91 11.95
N GLY A 283 -25.17 8.09 12.79
CA GLY A 283 -25.14 7.56 14.18
C GLY A 283 -25.01 6.03 14.28
N CYS A 284 -24.33 5.40 13.36
CA CYS A 284 -24.22 3.94 13.25
C CYS A 284 -23.08 3.30 14.07
N ILE A 285 -22.17 4.09 14.57
CA ILE A 285 -21.14 3.62 15.51
C ILE A 285 -21.74 3.69 16.91
N LYS A 286 -21.83 2.56 17.58
CA LYS A 286 -22.36 2.41 18.95
C LYS A 286 -21.25 2.00 19.90
#